data_c2ef83c67f0fb54d9f9c3af2bc2076c0
#
_entry.id   c2ef83c67f0fb54d9f9c3af2bc2076c0
#
_cell.length_a   1.000
_cell.length_b   1.000
_cell.length_c   1.000
_cell.angle_alpha   90.00
_cell.angle_beta   90.00
_cell.angle_gamma   90.00
#
_symmetry.space_group_name_H-M   'P 1'
#
loop_
_entity.id
_entity.type
_entity.pdbx_description
1 polymer ?
#
loop_
_entity_poly.entity_id
_entity_poly.type
_entity_poly.pdbx_seq_one_letter_code
_entity_poly.pdbx_strand_id
1 'polypeptide(L)'
;MKTFGKRLAVLIVVLCIAVSGAIIGVVGSKALEPKPDFSIMVMSDVHVFDEDHVGNFCDDYLAFDAARTGRVEYLSESIFRNALAKVIKTKPDALLIPGDIVDVATLSTHKKVASYLKEVENAGIEVYVVPGNHDIASKSPSFTNGYLEYVEAASYEQFAEVYADFGYNQAIDRHDTSISYATNLGDKYRVISIDATRAKAALGSLSDDLIAWAVNAVEQTIADGRIPIALTHYSLVSHFGSILSNFTNAKSYINNAENFRAQLMEAGLEYAFTGHMHASDIASFTDKEGRTLYDIETSSLPAYPSPIRKIDIFGDEFRFETVFVERLKEDTLPSYLKADEKKAILKDYQAYALKAIETDMMDNIVAGNKLGGYVDMLIGAFDIDVTSEGAKKLNKDLVDTIANVIYSPIYEKDAKNGETSIESICKKYGITDMPKVNKKTVGDFIFGFVGEWFKGDEELTLGSAEDQMLRLCIYSALDVIAEFDLFGRLHELQPNVVVVDLTQSMPMLFSEGKLDMVENDLLSSVFQSVPAVKNNSILGGLVDMPSKDILKAVSNVLKSINLYGLKLNNLIDGEKGAINFGAIFDLATGNVGEGILNDFSLPDNEVILPVVEDVETK
;
A
#
# COMPACT_ATOMS: atom_id res chain seq x y z
N MET A 1 -66.30 -10.29 17.24
CA MET A 1 -65.61 -9.01 17.37
C MET A 1 -64.88 -8.78 18.69
N LYS A 2 -65.42 -9.07 19.86
CA LYS A 2 -64.77 -8.84 21.19
C LYS A 2 -63.50 -9.69 21.42
N THR A 3 -63.40 -10.89 20.86
CA THR A 3 -62.23 -11.78 21.00
C THR A 3 -61.06 -11.40 20.06
N PHE A 4 -61.32 -10.81 18.89
CA PHE A 4 -60.31 -10.36 17.95
C PHE A 4 -59.56 -9.10 18.46
N GLY A 5 -60.32 -8.16 19.04
CA GLY A 5 -59.73 -6.96 19.65
C GLY A 5 -58.80 -7.24 20.83
N LYS A 6 -59.15 -8.26 21.68
CA LYS A 6 -58.26 -8.67 22.78
C LYS A 6 -56.99 -9.34 22.30
N ARG A 7 -57.02 -10.16 21.23
CA ARG A 7 -55.83 -10.79 20.65
C ARG A 7 -54.92 -9.77 19.97
N LEU A 8 -55.50 -8.78 19.28
CA LEU A 8 -54.74 -7.68 18.66
C LEU A 8 -54.07 -6.80 19.72
N ALA A 9 -54.74 -6.47 20.81
CA ALA A 9 -54.17 -5.71 21.91
C ALA A 9 -53.00 -6.43 22.60
N VAL A 10 -53.11 -7.75 22.82
CA VAL A 10 -52.03 -8.58 23.37
C VAL A 10 -50.83 -8.63 22.41
N LEU A 11 -51.08 -8.76 21.09
CA LEU A 11 -50.02 -8.76 20.09
C LEU A 11 -49.24 -7.42 20.06
N ILE A 12 -49.97 -6.30 20.14
CA ILE A 12 -49.37 -4.97 20.20
C ILE A 12 -48.54 -4.80 21.48
N VAL A 13 -49.02 -5.25 22.63
CA VAL A 13 -48.27 -5.18 23.88
C VAL A 13 -47.02 -6.04 23.84
N VAL A 14 -47.09 -7.25 23.28
CA VAL A 14 -45.92 -8.13 23.10
C VAL A 14 -44.91 -7.51 22.13
N LEU A 15 -45.38 -6.90 21.03
CA LEU A 15 -44.49 -6.18 20.10
C LEU A 15 -43.81 -4.96 20.76
N CYS A 16 -44.56 -4.19 21.54
CA CYS A 16 -44.01 -3.06 22.30
C CYS A 16 -42.97 -3.49 23.33
N ILE A 17 -43.20 -4.61 24.03
CA ILE A 17 -42.25 -5.18 25.00
C ILE A 17 -40.99 -5.70 24.25
N ALA A 18 -41.16 -6.37 23.11
CA ALA A 18 -40.04 -6.87 22.31
C ALA A 18 -39.19 -5.71 21.73
N VAL A 19 -39.83 -4.66 21.21
CA VAL A 19 -39.15 -3.46 20.70
C VAL A 19 -38.49 -2.69 21.85
N SER A 20 -39.14 -2.55 23.00
CA SER A 20 -38.56 -1.90 24.19
C SER A 20 -37.38 -2.72 24.73
N GLY A 21 -37.47 -4.05 24.74
CA GLY A 21 -36.40 -4.96 25.14
C GLY A 21 -35.20 -4.89 24.19
N ALA A 22 -35.45 -4.79 22.87
CA ALA A 22 -34.42 -4.61 21.87
C ALA A 22 -33.74 -3.23 22.00
N ILE A 23 -34.52 -2.16 22.22
CA ILE A 23 -33.98 -0.81 22.43
C ILE A 23 -33.17 -0.75 23.73
N ILE A 24 -33.62 -1.36 24.81
CA ILE A 24 -32.89 -1.42 26.09
C ILE A 24 -31.65 -2.30 25.93
N GLY A 25 -31.68 -3.38 25.15
CA GLY A 25 -30.51 -4.21 24.83
C GLY A 25 -29.45 -3.44 24.06
N VAL A 26 -29.85 -2.71 23.02
CA VAL A 26 -28.92 -1.89 22.19
C VAL A 26 -28.40 -0.67 22.95
N VAL A 27 -29.23 0.00 23.73
CA VAL A 27 -28.80 1.15 24.57
C VAL A 27 -28.01 0.67 25.79
N GLY A 28 -28.36 -0.49 26.36
CA GLY A 28 -27.65 -1.10 27.48
C GLY A 28 -26.29 -1.63 27.12
N SER A 29 -26.10 -2.22 25.92
CA SER A 29 -24.78 -2.68 25.47
C SER A 29 -23.81 -1.52 25.23
N LYS A 30 -24.27 -0.42 24.61
CA LYS A 30 -23.43 0.79 24.46
C LYS A 30 -23.10 1.49 25.77
N ALA A 31 -23.93 1.34 26.81
CA ALA A 31 -23.68 1.92 28.13
C ALA A 31 -22.76 1.06 29.01
N LEU A 32 -22.42 -0.16 28.57
CA LEU A 32 -21.59 -1.13 29.32
C LEU A 32 -20.22 -1.38 28.68
N GLU A 33 -19.90 -0.79 27.54
CA GLU A 33 -18.54 -0.85 27.03
C GLU A 33 -17.62 -0.04 27.97
N PRO A 34 -16.56 -0.67 28.49
CA PRO A 34 -15.61 0.05 29.32
C PRO A 34 -15.01 1.22 28.54
N LYS A 35 -14.84 2.37 29.19
CA LYS A 35 -14.12 3.47 28.59
C LYS A 35 -12.63 3.06 28.46
N PRO A 36 -11.95 3.31 27.33
CA PRO A 36 -10.53 3.05 27.22
C PRO A 36 -9.76 3.87 28.28
N ASP A 37 -8.66 3.31 28.76
CA ASP A 37 -7.75 3.99 29.68
C ASP A 37 -7.03 5.14 28.96
N PHE A 38 -6.75 4.96 27.68
CA PHE A 38 -6.14 5.93 26.80
C PHE A 38 -6.58 5.67 25.35
N SER A 39 -6.70 6.71 24.54
CA SER A 39 -7.09 6.57 23.14
C SER A 39 -6.25 7.44 22.20
N ILE A 40 -5.85 6.89 21.07
CA ILE A 40 -5.05 7.54 20.06
C ILE A 40 -5.81 7.50 18.73
N MET A 41 -5.69 8.55 17.92
CA MET A 41 -6.01 8.48 16.50
C MET A 41 -4.75 8.74 15.68
N VAL A 42 -4.64 8.08 14.53
CA VAL A 42 -3.53 8.23 13.59
C VAL A 42 -4.06 8.55 12.21
N MET A 43 -3.50 9.54 11.55
CA MET A 43 -3.71 9.81 10.13
C MET A 43 -2.36 10.09 9.49
N SER A 44 -2.13 9.58 8.30
CA SER A 44 -0.85 9.69 7.59
C SER A 44 -1.02 10.21 6.19
N ASP A 45 0.09 10.64 5.60
CA ASP A 45 0.14 10.96 4.17
C ASP A 45 -1.02 11.87 3.77
N VAL A 46 -1.17 12.95 4.55
CA VAL A 46 -2.27 13.92 4.42
C VAL A 46 -2.15 14.70 3.12
N HIS A 47 -0.93 14.95 2.65
CA HIS A 47 -0.61 15.55 1.37
C HIS A 47 -1.45 16.81 1.07
N VAL A 48 -1.55 17.73 2.03
CA VAL A 48 -2.30 18.95 1.77
C VAL A 48 -1.70 19.70 0.58
N PHE A 49 -2.47 19.74 -0.50
CA PHE A 49 -2.20 20.59 -1.64
C PHE A 49 -2.98 21.89 -1.48
N ASP A 50 -2.28 22.95 -1.09
CA ASP A 50 -2.89 24.24 -0.78
C ASP A 50 -3.57 24.84 -2.02
N GLU A 51 -4.82 25.28 -1.87
CA GLU A 51 -5.63 25.91 -2.93
C GLU A 51 -4.87 27.06 -3.65
N ASP A 52 -4.04 27.80 -2.92
CA ASP A 52 -3.24 28.90 -3.47
C ASP A 52 -2.22 28.43 -4.52
N HIS A 53 -1.85 27.15 -4.52
CA HIS A 53 -0.87 26.55 -5.43
C HIS A 53 -1.49 25.75 -6.58
N VAL A 54 -2.83 25.59 -6.65
CA VAL A 54 -3.53 24.80 -7.70
C VAL A 54 -3.63 25.55 -9.04
N GLY A 55 -3.50 26.87 -9.06
CA GLY A 55 -3.55 27.67 -10.29
C GLY A 55 -4.88 27.65 -11.02
N ASN A 56 -6.00 27.62 -10.29
CA ASN A 56 -7.37 27.54 -10.82
C ASN A 56 -7.60 26.34 -11.78
N PHE A 57 -7.01 25.19 -11.50
CA PHE A 57 -7.12 23.99 -12.35
C PHE A 57 -6.58 24.22 -13.77
N CYS A 58 -5.42 24.85 -13.89
CA CYS A 58 -4.76 25.00 -15.18
C CYS A 58 -4.38 23.63 -15.78
N ASP A 59 -4.14 23.61 -17.09
CA ASP A 59 -3.81 22.37 -17.81
C ASP A 59 -2.57 21.67 -17.25
N ASP A 60 -1.55 22.43 -16.83
CA ASP A 60 -0.34 21.87 -16.21
C ASP A 60 -0.65 21.20 -14.86
N TYR A 61 -1.56 21.79 -14.04
CA TYR A 61 -2.00 21.15 -12.80
C TYR A 61 -2.76 19.86 -13.08
N LEU A 62 -3.68 19.88 -14.04
CA LEU A 62 -4.43 18.67 -14.40
C LEU A 62 -3.51 17.55 -14.90
N ALA A 63 -2.48 17.89 -15.68
CA ALA A 63 -1.48 16.92 -16.11
C ALA A 63 -0.62 16.38 -14.95
N PHE A 64 -0.30 17.25 -13.99
CA PHE A 64 0.45 16.88 -12.78
C PHE A 64 -0.38 15.98 -11.85
N ASP A 65 -1.63 16.34 -11.59
CA ASP A 65 -2.57 15.55 -10.78
C ASP A 65 -2.84 14.19 -11.42
N ALA A 66 -3.08 14.16 -12.73
CA ALA A 66 -3.25 12.94 -13.50
C ALA A 66 -2.02 12.00 -13.48
N ALA A 67 -0.81 12.53 -13.30
CA ALA A 67 0.39 11.72 -13.13
C ALA A 67 0.50 11.06 -11.75
N ARG A 68 -0.29 11.48 -10.78
CA ARG A 68 -0.36 10.96 -9.42
C ARG A 68 -1.52 10.00 -9.32
N THR A 69 -1.25 8.79 -8.90
CA THR A 69 -2.22 7.70 -9.00
C THR A 69 -2.96 7.48 -7.69
N GLY A 70 -4.29 7.35 -7.78
CA GLY A 70 -5.13 6.84 -6.71
C GLY A 70 -5.51 7.84 -5.60
N ARG A 71 -5.13 9.12 -5.73
CA ARG A 71 -5.44 10.16 -4.73
C ARG A 71 -6.23 11.30 -5.35
N VAL A 72 -7.10 11.92 -4.57
CA VAL A 72 -7.83 13.15 -4.95
C VAL A 72 -7.18 14.36 -4.31
N GLU A 73 -5.92 14.66 -4.69
CA GLU A 73 -5.07 15.65 -4.03
C GLU A 73 -5.66 17.05 -3.99
N TYR A 74 -6.37 17.46 -5.03
CA TYR A 74 -7.08 18.75 -5.07
C TYR A 74 -8.21 18.86 -4.03
N LEU A 75 -8.59 17.76 -3.36
CA LEU A 75 -9.52 17.76 -2.24
C LEU A 75 -8.81 17.56 -0.89
N SER A 76 -7.48 17.39 -0.87
CA SER A 76 -6.73 17.00 0.33
C SER A 76 -6.95 17.95 1.50
N GLU A 77 -6.96 19.26 1.30
CA GLU A 77 -7.27 20.22 2.35
C GLU A 77 -8.70 20.06 2.88
N SER A 78 -9.68 19.87 1.99
CA SER A 78 -11.07 19.61 2.38
C SER A 78 -11.20 18.32 3.17
N ILE A 79 -10.56 17.23 2.72
CA ILE A 79 -10.57 15.93 3.38
C ILE A 79 -9.93 16.05 4.76
N PHE A 80 -8.77 16.70 4.86
CA PHE A 80 -8.06 16.91 6.11
C PHE A 80 -8.91 17.67 7.15
N ARG A 81 -9.54 18.79 6.77
CA ARG A 81 -10.42 19.54 7.66
C ARG A 81 -11.62 18.72 8.15
N ASN A 82 -12.19 17.85 7.31
CA ASN A 82 -13.27 16.95 7.70
C ASN A 82 -12.75 15.81 8.61
N ALA A 83 -11.54 15.31 8.35
CA ALA A 83 -10.86 14.35 9.22
C ALA A 83 -10.60 14.93 10.61
N LEU A 84 -10.05 16.16 10.72
CA LEU A 84 -9.84 16.85 11.99
C LEU A 84 -11.17 17.09 12.73
N ALA A 85 -12.23 17.44 12.03
CA ALA A 85 -13.56 17.57 12.64
C ALA A 85 -14.06 16.22 13.22
N LYS A 86 -13.71 15.08 12.59
CA LYS A 86 -14.00 13.75 13.11
C LYS A 86 -13.16 13.44 14.35
N VAL A 87 -11.86 13.75 14.33
CA VAL A 87 -10.96 13.63 15.49
C VAL A 87 -11.49 14.44 16.69
N ILE A 88 -11.80 15.72 16.48
CA ILE A 88 -12.36 16.60 17.52
C ILE A 88 -13.69 16.04 18.09
N LYS A 89 -14.53 15.45 17.23
CA LYS A 89 -15.80 14.82 17.65
C LYS A 89 -15.56 13.54 18.46
N THR A 90 -14.56 12.73 18.06
CA THR A 90 -14.21 11.46 18.72
C THR A 90 -13.55 11.70 20.07
N LYS A 91 -12.77 12.79 20.20
CA LYS A 91 -12.03 13.20 21.40
C LYS A 91 -11.06 12.12 21.90
N PRO A 92 -10.11 11.65 21.07
CA PRO A 92 -9.02 10.85 21.57
C PRO A 92 -8.16 11.68 22.54
N ASP A 93 -7.28 11.02 23.28
CA ASP A 93 -6.29 11.70 24.11
C ASP A 93 -5.18 12.32 23.23
N ALA A 94 -4.83 11.65 22.11
CA ALA A 94 -3.82 12.14 21.18
C ALA A 94 -4.15 11.87 19.71
N LEU A 95 -3.54 12.69 18.83
CA LEU A 95 -3.46 12.51 17.39
C LEU A 95 -2.00 12.38 16.98
N LEU A 96 -1.64 11.29 16.29
CA LEU A 96 -0.32 11.08 15.70
C LEU A 96 -0.38 11.26 14.19
N ILE A 97 0.64 11.91 13.60
CA ILE A 97 0.75 12.11 12.15
C ILE A 97 2.17 11.69 11.71
N PRO A 98 2.33 10.46 11.17
CA PRO A 98 3.62 9.92 10.75
C PRO A 98 4.12 10.45 9.38
N GLY A 99 4.00 11.76 9.14
CA GLY A 99 4.62 12.44 8.01
C GLY A 99 3.74 12.64 6.78
N ASP A 100 4.34 13.23 5.75
CA ASP A 100 3.72 13.69 4.51
C ASP A 100 2.44 14.49 4.78
N ILE A 101 2.57 15.49 5.67
CA ILE A 101 1.47 16.35 6.11
C ILE A 101 1.04 17.27 4.96
N VAL A 102 2.01 17.75 4.17
CA VAL A 102 1.78 18.59 3.00
C VAL A 102 2.38 17.97 1.75
N ASP A 103 1.81 18.29 0.59
CA ASP A 103 2.38 17.97 -0.70
C ASP A 103 3.12 19.16 -1.32
N VAL A 104 2.69 20.37 -0.99
CA VAL A 104 3.37 21.62 -1.33
C VAL A 104 4.08 22.15 -0.08
N ALA A 105 5.34 21.80 0.09
CA ALA A 105 6.13 22.06 1.29
C ALA A 105 6.54 23.54 1.47
N THR A 106 5.71 24.51 1.07
CA THR A 106 6.01 25.92 1.33
C THR A 106 5.77 26.27 2.80
N LEU A 107 6.53 27.23 3.31
CA LEU A 107 6.34 27.71 4.67
C LEU A 107 4.91 28.22 4.94
N SER A 108 4.24 28.77 3.91
CA SER A 108 2.84 29.20 4.00
C SER A 108 1.88 28.05 4.18
N THR A 109 2.04 26.96 3.39
CA THR A 109 1.21 25.76 3.49
C THR A 109 1.37 25.09 4.85
N HIS A 110 2.62 24.94 5.33
CA HIS A 110 2.87 24.40 6.68
C HIS A 110 2.19 25.24 7.78
N LYS A 111 2.29 26.58 7.72
CA LYS A 111 1.62 27.47 8.69
C LYS A 111 0.10 27.34 8.64
N LYS A 112 -0.46 27.19 7.45
CA LYS A 112 -1.90 26.97 7.25
C LYS A 112 -2.34 25.66 7.90
N VAL A 113 -1.63 24.57 7.63
CA VAL A 113 -1.88 23.25 8.23
C VAL A 113 -1.71 23.27 9.74
N ALA A 114 -0.64 23.88 10.25
CA ALA A 114 -0.43 24.05 11.70
C ALA A 114 -1.59 24.80 12.37
N SER A 115 -2.22 25.77 11.68
CA SER A 115 -3.40 26.46 12.22
C SER A 115 -4.61 25.54 12.37
N TYR A 116 -4.80 24.57 11.49
CA TYR A 116 -5.86 23.55 11.61
C TYR A 116 -5.56 22.57 12.76
N LEU A 117 -4.31 22.13 12.91
CA LEU A 117 -3.91 21.27 14.04
C LEU A 117 -4.09 21.97 15.38
N LYS A 118 -3.90 23.29 15.42
CA LYS A 118 -4.15 24.07 16.64
C LYS A 118 -5.61 24.05 17.09
N GLU A 119 -6.56 23.87 16.17
CA GLU A 119 -7.97 23.66 16.53
C GLU A 119 -8.18 22.34 17.28
N VAL A 120 -7.40 21.30 16.94
CA VAL A 120 -7.41 19.99 17.61
C VAL A 120 -6.87 20.12 19.03
N GLU A 121 -5.73 20.79 19.22
CA GLU A 121 -5.19 21.06 20.56
C GLU A 121 -6.13 21.92 21.42
N ASN A 122 -6.76 22.92 20.81
CA ASN A 122 -7.76 23.76 21.50
C ASN A 122 -8.98 22.94 21.97
N ALA A 123 -9.24 21.78 21.34
CA ALA A 123 -10.25 20.82 21.77
C ALA A 123 -9.76 19.90 22.92
N GLY A 124 -8.52 20.04 23.35
CA GLY A 124 -7.89 19.27 24.44
C GLY A 124 -7.29 17.94 24.00
N ILE A 125 -6.91 17.81 22.73
CA ILE A 125 -6.31 16.62 22.13
C ILE A 125 -4.83 16.94 21.85
N GLU A 126 -3.90 16.15 22.37
CA GLU A 126 -2.48 16.32 22.08
C GLU A 126 -2.17 15.91 20.64
N VAL A 127 -1.27 16.65 19.97
CA VAL A 127 -0.89 16.36 18.58
C VAL A 127 0.61 16.15 18.49
N TYR A 128 1.03 15.09 17.78
CA TYR A 128 2.43 14.77 17.58
C TYR A 128 2.70 14.50 16.10
N VAL A 129 3.74 15.12 15.56
CA VAL A 129 4.09 15.02 14.14
C VAL A 129 5.55 14.61 13.95
N VAL A 130 5.83 13.95 12.82
CA VAL A 130 7.16 13.74 12.28
C VAL A 130 7.13 14.15 10.80
N PRO A 131 8.23 14.64 10.21
CA PRO A 131 8.21 14.96 8.77
C PRO A 131 8.22 13.70 7.91
N GLY A 132 7.54 13.76 6.77
CA GLY A 132 7.71 12.84 5.64
C GLY A 132 8.54 13.47 4.51
N ASN A 133 8.76 12.74 3.44
CA ASN A 133 9.62 13.20 2.34
C ASN A 133 8.99 14.32 1.50
N HIS A 134 7.67 14.48 1.52
CA HIS A 134 6.97 15.60 0.90
C HIS A 134 7.01 16.88 1.75
N ASP A 135 7.18 16.75 3.07
CA ASP A 135 7.17 17.91 3.98
C ASP A 135 8.43 18.77 3.86
N ILE A 136 9.56 18.17 3.49
CA ILE A 136 10.87 18.82 3.45
C ILE A 136 11.57 18.47 2.13
N ALA A 137 11.57 19.41 1.23
CA ALA A 137 12.19 19.30 -0.07
C ALA A 137 13.07 20.51 -0.38
N SER A 138 13.88 20.44 -1.41
CA SER A 138 14.63 21.62 -1.86
C SER A 138 13.74 22.63 -2.58
N LYS A 139 12.68 22.14 -3.25
CA LYS A 139 11.70 22.92 -4.00
C LYS A 139 10.38 22.17 -4.02
N SER A 140 9.28 22.92 -4.11
CA SER A 140 7.92 22.40 -4.16
C SER A 140 7.20 22.85 -5.43
N PRO A 141 6.32 22.02 -6.03
CA PRO A 141 5.55 22.41 -7.20
C PRO A 141 4.53 23.48 -6.83
N SER A 142 4.29 24.40 -7.76
CA SER A 142 3.26 25.42 -7.68
C SER A 142 2.71 25.72 -9.07
N PHE A 143 1.43 26.03 -9.14
CA PHE A 143 0.72 26.40 -10.37
C PHE A 143 0.06 27.78 -10.26
N THR A 144 0.45 28.56 -9.27
CA THR A 144 -0.15 29.88 -8.97
C THR A 144 -0.21 30.79 -10.21
N ASN A 145 0.78 30.72 -11.09
CA ASN A 145 0.84 31.50 -12.32
C ASN A 145 0.17 30.83 -13.54
N GLY A 146 -0.55 29.73 -13.35
CA GLY A 146 -1.24 28.99 -14.43
C GLY A 146 -0.35 28.03 -15.22
N TYR A 147 0.85 27.74 -14.74
CA TYR A 147 1.79 26.76 -15.27
C TYR A 147 2.63 26.18 -14.14
N LEU A 148 3.25 25.01 -14.37
CA LEU A 148 4.14 24.37 -13.39
C LEU A 148 5.40 25.24 -13.17
N GLU A 149 5.61 25.64 -11.96
CA GLU A 149 6.84 26.22 -11.45
C GLU A 149 7.29 25.54 -10.16
N TYR A 150 8.54 25.75 -9.76
CA TYR A 150 9.07 25.22 -8.51
C TYR A 150 9.45 26.37 -7.58
N VAL A 151 8.77 26.42 -6.44
CA VAL A 151 8.96 27.44 -5.39
C VAL A 151 9.84 26.90 -4.26
N GLU A 152 10.34 27.78 -3.39
CA GLU A 152 11.13 27.42 -2.23
C GLU A 152 10.29 26.62 -1.23
N ALA A 153 10.82 25.49 -0.76
CA ALA A 153 10.23 24.65 0.28
C ALA A 153 10.77 25.02 1.66
N ALA A 154 10.05 24.63 2.70
CA ALA A 154 10.47 24.81 4.08
C ALA A 154 11.71 23.97 4.41
N SER A 155 12.60 24.51 5.23
CA SER A 155 13.74 23.77 5.79
C SER A 155 13.31 22.91 6.99
N TYR A 156 14.17 21.99 7.42
CA TYR A 156 13.98 21.21 8.64
C TYR A 156 13.73 22.09 9.87
N GLU A 157 14.49 23.17 10.01
CA GLU A 157 14.37 24.10 11.12
C GLU A 157 13.04 24.85 11.08
N GLN A 158 12.61 25.27 9.88
CA GLN A 158 11.32 25.92 9.69
C GLN A 158 10.15 24.98 9.95
N PHE A 159 10.27 23.69 9.57
CA PHE A 159 9.28 22.67 9.93
C PHE A 159 9.16 22.54 11.45
N ALA A 160 10.27 22.30 12.15
CA ALA A 160 10.27 22.17 13.61
C ALA A 160 9.77 23.43 14.32
N GLU A 161 10.01 24.63 13.75
CA GLU A 161 9.49 25.91 14.28
C GLU A 161 7.97 26.03 14.09
N VAL A 162 7.47 25.71 12.90
CA VAL A 162 6.02 25.79 12.59
C VAL A 162 5.22 24.78 13.42
N TYR A 163 5.75 23.58 13.57
CA TYR A 163 5.11 22.51 14.33
C TYR A 163 5.60 22.44 15.79
N ALA A 164 6.15 23.52 16.32
CA ALA A 164 6.75 23.57 17.66
C ALA A 164 5.80 23.07 18.77
N ASP A 165 4.53 23.42 18.70
CA ASP A 165 3.52 23.02 19.69
C ASP A 165 3.12 21.54 19.56
N PHE A 166 3.42 20.87 18.43
CA PHE A 166 2.97 19.51 18.11
C PHE A 166 4.06 18.47 18.37
N GLY A 167 4.57 18.45 19.60
CA GLY A 167 5.55 17.51 20.11
C GLY A 167 6.93 18.12 20.38
N TYR A 168 7.40 19.07 19.57
CA TYR A 168 8.74 19.63 19.72
C TYR A 168 8.93 20.41 21.01
N ASN A 169 8.00 21.28 21.40
CA ASN A 169 8.10 22.04 22.66
C ASN A 169 7.98 21.16 23.91
N GLN A 170 7.28 20.03 23.80
CA GLN A 170 7.09 19.07 24.88
C GLN A 170 8.24 18.05 24.97
N ALA A 171 9.17 18.08 24.01
CA ALA A 171 10.28 17.14 23.94
C ALA A 171 11.12 17.14 25.21
N ILE A 172 11.32 15.94 25.76
CA ILE A 172 12.22 15.69 26.90
C ILE A 172 13.63 15.35 26.47
N ASP A 173 13.77 14.91 25.21
CA ASP A 173 15.05 14.63 24.56
C ASP A 173 14.96 14.95 23.06
N ARG A 174 16.08 15.32 22.44
CA ARG A 174 16.18 15.66 21.03
C ARG A 174 17.50 15.17 20.45
N HIS A 175 17.46 14.74 19.21
CA HIS A 175 18.66 14.43 18.46
C HIS A 175 19.37 15.72 17.99
N ASP A 176 20.69 15.78 18.13
CA ASP A 176 21.47 17.01 17.88
C ASP A 176 21.49 17.47 16.43
N THR A 177 21.46 16.52 15.47
CA THR A 177 21.68 16.79 14.03
C THR A 177 20.46 16.55 13.15
N SER A 178 19.34 16.07 13.73
CA SER A 178 18.04 15.95 13.05
C SER A 178 16.94 16.63 13.87
N ILE A 179 15.73 16.65 13.35
CA ILE A 179 14.57 17.15 14.09
C ILE A 179 13.82 16.02 14.82
N SER A 180 14.49 14.89 15.07
CA SER A 180 13.95 13.81 15.90
C SER A 180 13.86 14.22 17.36
N TYR A 181 12.82 13.74 18.06
CA TYR A 181 12.57 14.06 19.46
C TYR A 181 11.88 12.91 20.18
N ALA A 182 11.98 12.88 21.51
CA ALA A 182 11.20 12.01 22.37
C ALA A 182 10.35 12.85 23.32
N THR A 183 9.09 12.48 23.50
CA THR A 183 8.15 13.18 24.37
C THR A 183 7.20 12.20 25.06
N ASN A 184 6.76 12.53 26.28
CA ASN A 184 5.79 11.71 26.99
C ASN A 184 4.40 11.84 26.34
N LEU A 185 3.71 10.72 26.25
CA LEU A 185 2.34 10.61 25.78
C LEU A 185 1.49 10.06 26.94
N GLY A 186 0.73 10.93 27.58
CA GLY A 186 0.09 10.61 28.84
C GLY A 186 1.08 10.14 29.91
N ASP A 187 0.61 9.33 30.85
CA ASP A 187 1.44 8.86 31.97
C ASP A 187 2.21 7.56 31.65
N LYS A 188 1.75 6.78 30.68
CA LYS A 188 2.20 5.40 30.47
C LYS A 188 3.11 5.25 29.23
N TYR A 189 3.01 6.12 28.24
CA TYR A 189 3.69 5.98 26.95
C TYR A 189 4.72 7.08 26.73
N ARG A 190 5.62 6.84 25.77
CA ARG A 190 6.52 7.84 25.22
C ARG A 190 6.62 7.70 23.72
N VAL A 191 6.33 8.77 22.98
CA VAL A 191 6.55 8.84 21.54
C VAL A 191 8.02 9.15 21.28
N ILE A 192 8.65 8.34 20.44
CA ILE A 192 9.99 8.54 19.89
C ILE A 192 9.79 8.89 18.41
N SER A 193 9.81 10.18 18.10
CA SER A 193 9.63 10.72 16.76
C SER A 193 10.96 10.69 16.03
N ILE A 194 11.06 9.89 14.97
CA ILE A 194 12.31 9.61 14.23
C ILE A 194 12.22 10.24 12.85
N ASP A 195 12.95 11.33 12.62
CA ASP A 195 13.11 11.95 11.29
C ASP A 195 13.97 11.07 10.40
N ALA A 196 13.33 10.17 9.66
CA ALA A 196 13.98 9.28 8.71
C ALA A 196 14.21 9.94 7.33
N THR A 197 13.69 11.16 7.09
CA THR A 197 13.76 11.84 5.78
C THR A 197 15.18 12.27 5.41
N ARG A 198 16.06 12.43 6.40
CA ARG A 198 17.48 12.76 6.17
C ARG A 198 18.29 11.64 5.51
N ALA A 199 17.74 10.44 5.44
CA ALA A 199 18.31 9.36 4.65
C ALA A 199 18.41 9.69 3.13
N LYS A 200 18.00 10.89 2.73
CA LYS A 200 18.02 11.47 1.36
C LYS A 200 17.44 10.54 0.32
N ALA A 201 16.14 10.73 0.04
CA ALA A 201 15.38 10.08 -1.01
C ALA A 201 15.39 8.54 -0.93
N ALA A 202 14.30 7.92 -1.28
CA ALA A 202 14.15 6.48 -1.39
C ALA A 202 15.52 5.78 -1.56
N LEU A 203 15.97 4.99 -0.55
CA LEU A 203 17.24 4.27 -0.51
C LEU A 203 18.45 4.99 0.18
N GLY A 204 18.23 5.99 1.03
CA GLY A 204 19.28 6.47 1.95
C GLY A 204 19.42 5.57 3.18
N SER A 205 20.54 5.71 3.89
CA SER A 205 20.77 5.06 5.18
C SER A 205 20.65 6.07 6.31
N LEU A 206 20.02 5.66 7.42
CA LEU A 206 20.10 6.44 8.65
C LEU A 206 21.53 6.47 9.16
N SER A 207 21.92 7.59 9.74
CA SER A 207 23.25 7.74 10.34
C SER A 207 23.35 6.94 11.64
N ASP A 208 24.55 6.48 11.96
CA ASP A 208 24.81 5.70 13.16
C ASP A 208 24.50 6.48 14.45
N ASP A 209 24.67 7.80 14.45
CA ASP A 209 24.33 8.67 15.58
C ASP A 209 22.82 8.78 15.81
N LEU A 210 22.01 8.85 14.73
CA LEU A 210 20.55 8.84 14.84
C LEU A 210 20.04 7.48 15.33
N ILE A 211 20.60 6.38 14.81
CA ILE A 211 20.26 5.04 15.27
C ILE A 211 20.58 4.90 16.77
N ALA A 212 21.79 5.28 17.19
CA ALA A 212 22.20 5.20 18.59
C ALA A 212 21.32 6.07 19.50
N TRP A 213 20.94 7.27 19.05
CA TRP A 213 20.01 8.12 19.79
C TRP A 213 18.63 7.47 19.95
N ALA A 214 18.06 6.91 18.86
CA ALA A 214 16.75 6.28 18.89
C ALA A 214 16.74 5.05 19.82
N VAL A 215 17.78 4.22 19.74
CA VAL A 215 17.98 3.06 20.66
C VAL A 215 18.04 3.52 22.12
N ASN A 216 18.87 4.52 22.43
CA ASN A 216 18.95 5.07 23.79
C ASN A 216 17.61 5.65 24.24
N ALA A 217 16.85 6.32 23.38
CA ALA A 217 15.53 6.84 23.71
C ALA A 217 14.53 5.73 24.07
N VAL A 218 14.59 4.58 23.38
CA VAL A 218 13.80 3.37 23.72
C VAL A 218 14.22 2.84 25.09
N GLU A 219 15.51 2.62 25.32
CA GLU A 219 16.04 2.10 26.60
C GLU A 219 15.68 3.01 27.77
N GLN A 220 15.84 4.33 27.63
CA GLN A 220 15.46 5.30 28.66
C GLN A 220 13.96 5.30 28.93
N THR A 221 13.14 5.11 27.89
CA THR A 221 11.69 5.01 28.04
C THR A 221 11.29 3.84 28.94
N ILE A 222 11.89 2.68 28.72
CA ILE A 222 11.66 1.47 29.52
C ILE A 222 12.22 1.66 30.95
N ALA A 223 13.41 2.24 31.08
CA ALA A 223 13.98 2.54 32.39
C ALA A 223 13.11 3.50 33.24
N ASP A 224 12.35 4.39 32.57
CA ASP A 224 11.38 5.27 33.23
C ASP A 224 10.03 4.58 33.51
N GLY A 225 9.90 3.27 33.24
CA GLY A 225 8.66 2.49 33.42
C GLY A 225 7.57 2.85 32.42
N ARG A 226 7.95 3.32 31.22
CA ARG A 226 7.01 3.71 30.15
C ARG A 226 7.16 2.78 28.95
N ILE A 227 6.12 2.71 28.13
CA ILE A 227 6.09 1.94 26.88
C ILE A 227 6.54 2.85 25.73
N PRO A 228 7.61 2.47 25.00
CA PRO A 228 8.05 3.22 23.84
C PRO A 228 7.15 2.98 22.63
N ILE A 229 6.83 4.06 21.91
CA ILE A 229 6.10 4.05 20.64
C ILE A 229 6.94 4.83 19.63
N ALA A 230 7.39 4.18 18.56
CA ALA A 230 8.05 4.90 17.46
C ALA A 230 7.02 5.61 16.59
N LEU A 231 7.33 6.83 16.17
CA LEU A 231 6.62 7.59 15.16
C LEU A 231 7.61 7.95 14.06
N THR A 232 7.49 7.36 12.90
CA THR A 232 8.39 7.58 11.77
C THR A 232 7.64 7.47 10.45
N HIS A 233 8.10 8.20 9.41
CA HIS A 233 7.39 8.18 8.14
C HIS A 233 7.65 6.89 7.35
N TYR A 234 8.89 6.42 7.31
CA TYR A 234 9.23 5.20 6.60
C TYR A 234 9.02 3.96 7.46
N SER A 235 8.43 2.92 6.88
CA SER A 235 8.15 1.66 7.55
C SER A 235 9.43 0.90 7.94
N LEU A 236 9.37 0.21 9.07
CA LEU A 236 10.44 -0.63 9.62
C LEU A 236 10.29 -2.09 9.20
N VAL A 237 9.07 -2.51 8.84
CA VAL A 237 8.70 -3.81 8.31
C VAL A 237 8.12 -3.60 6.90
N SER A 238 8.17 -4.60 6.03
CA SER A 238 7.56 -4.50 4.70
C SER A 238 6.05 -4.67 4.80
N HIS A 239 5.31 -3.76 4.19
CA HIS A 239 3.86 -3.76 4.04
C HIS A 239 3.40 -4.30 2.68
N PHE A 240 4.29 -4.94 1.95
CA PHE A 240 3.98 -5.59 0.67
C PHE A 240 4.18 -7.08 0.77
N GLY A 241 3.32 -7.84 0.12
CA GLY A 241 3.54 -9.25 -0.14
C GLY A 241 4.89 -9.51 -0.81
N SER A 242 5.43 -10.70 -0.63
CA SER A 242 6.79 -11.08 -1.05
C SER A 242 7.05 -10.82 -2.55
N ILE A 243 6.04 -11.03 -3.41
CA ILE A 243 6.14 -10.79 -4.85
C ILE A 243 6.30 -9.30 -5.14
N LEU A 244 5.43 -8.47 -4.57
CA LEU A 244 5.44 -7.04 -4.85
C LEU A 244 6.67 -6.36 -4.24
N SER A 245 7.06 -6.72 -3.02
CA SER A 245 8.27 -6.20 -2.37
C SER A 245 9.56 -6.60 -3.11
N ASN A 246 9.60 -7.80 -3.69
CA ASN A 246 10.72 -8.24 -4.52
C ASN A 246 10.73 -7.56 -5.90
N PHE A 247 9.55 -7.37 -6.51
CA PHE A 247 9.41 -6.74 -7.83
C PHE A 247 9.71 -5.24 -7.80
N THR A 248 9.25 -4.54 -6.77
CA THR A 248 9.40 -3.08 -6.63
C THR A 248 10.66 -2.68 -5.88
N ASN A 249 11.37 -3.63 -5.27
CA ASN A 249 12.44 -3.40 -4.29
C ASN A 249 11.98 -2.58 -3.07
N ALA A 250 10.69 -2.64 -2.75
CA ALA A 250 10.03 -1.82 -1.74
C ALA A 250 9.99 -2.51 -0.35
N LYS A 251 11.09 -3.18 0.04
CA LYS A 251 11.18 -3.84 1.36
C LYS A 251 11.23 -2.83 2.51
N SER A 252 11.87 -1.73 2.27
CA SER A 252 11.94 -0.55 3.11
C SER A 252 12.62 0.55 2.31
N TYR A 253 12.22 1.80 2.53
CA TYR A 253 12.87 2.98 1.92
C TYR A 253 14.15 3.38 2.64
N ILE A 254 14.55 2.64 3.66
CA ILE A 254 15.79 2.82 4.43
C ILE A 254 16.73 1.65 4.13
N ASN A 255 17.90 1.89 3.52
CA ASN A 255 18.86 0.83 3.17
C ASN A 255 19.34 -0.01 4.36
N ASN A 256 19.44 0.58 5.55
CA ASN A 256 19.85 -0.09 6.78
C ASN A 256 18.69 -0.37 7.73
N ALA A 257 17.45 -0.45 7.23
CA ALA A 257 16.25 -0.68 8.03
C ALA A 257 16.30 -1.98 8.84
N GLU A 258 16.80 -3.07 8.28
CA GLU A 258 16.92 -4.34 9.00
C GLU A 258 17.82 -4.23 10.23
N ASN A 259 18.97 -3.55 10.09
CA ASN A 259 19.88 -3.29 11.21
C ASN A 259 19.26 -2.34 12.23
N PHE A 260 18.58 -1.29 11.77
CA PHE A 260 17.91 -0.33 12.63
C PHE A 260 16.78 -0.99 13.42
N ARG A 261 15.89 -1.73 12.74
CA ARG A 261 14.83 -2.52 13.37
C ARG A 261 15.37 -3.47 14.43
N ALA A 262 16.41 -4.24 14.09
CA ALA A 262 16.99 -5.22 15.01
C ALA A 262 17.50 -4.55 16.31
N GLN A 263 18.16 -3.39 16.22
CA GLN A 263 18.64 -2.65 17.39
C GLN A 263 17.49 -2.07 18.22
N LEU A 264 16.45 -1.52 17.58
CA LEU A 264 15.26 -1.01 18.28
C LEU A 264 14.52 -2.13 19.02
N MET A 265 14.36 -3.30 18.38
CA MET A 265 13.74 -4.47 19.00
C MET A 265 14.59 -5.02 20.17
N GLU A 266 15.93 -5.01 20.04
CA GLU A 266 16.82 -5.38 21.14
C GLU A 266 16.68 -4.41 22.32
N ALA A 267 16.49 -3.13 22.07
CA ALA A 267 16.20 -2.11 23.07
C ALA A 267 14.81 -2.23 23.69
N GLY A 268 13.87 -2.98 23.08
CA GLY A 268 12.53 -3.24 23.59
C GLY A 268 11.41 -2.46 22.90
N LEU A 269 11.62 -1.96 21.66
CA LEU A 269 10.54 -1.37 20.87
C LEU A 269 9.64 -2.47 20.30
N GLU A 270 8.31 -2.31 20.47
CA GLU A 270 7.31 -3.26 19.94
C GLU A 270 6.28 -2.60 19.02
N TYR A 271 6.12 -1.27 19.05
CA TYR A 271 5.12 -0.57 18.26
C TYR A 271 5.73 0.60 17.49
N ALA A 272 5.49 0.62 16.17
CA ALA A 272 5.82 1.73 15.30
C ALA A 272 4.58 2.19 14.52
N PHE A 273 4.35 3.48 14.46
CA PHE A 273 3.33 4.09 13.59
C PHE A 273 4.03 4.74 12.40
N THR A 274 3.61 4.31 11.21
CA THR A 274 4.29 4.64 9.95
C THR A 274 3.31 5.09 8.86
N GLY A 275 3.85 5.47 7.72
CA GLY A 275 3.14 5.90 6.52
C GLY A 275 3.95 5.60 5.26
N HIS A 276 3.87 6.50 4.25
CA HIS A 276 4.67 6.49 3.03
C HIS A 276 4.20 5.50 1.95
N MET A 277 3.86 4.26 2.31
CA MET A 277 3.43 3.26 1.33
C MET A 277 1.96 3.42 0.93
N HIS A 278 1.24 4.27 1.67
CA HIS A 278 -0.19 4.49 1.51
C HIS A 278 -1.03 3.22 1.75
N ALA A 279 -0.50 2.25 2.49
CA ALA A 279 -1.23 1.04 2.89
C ALA A 279 -2.01 1.28 4.20
N SER A 280 -3.17 0.65 4.34
CA SER A 280 -3.82 0.51 5.65
C SER A 280 -3.52 -0.87 6.19
N ASP A 281 -2.31 -1.08 6.71
CA ASP A 281 -1.79 -2.40 7.06
C ASP A 281 -1.14 -2.44 8.45
N ILE A 282 -1.13 -3.61 9.07
CA ILE A 282 -0.42 -3.89 10.33
C ILE A 282 0.53 -5.07 10.12
N ALA A 283 1.72 -4.76 9.64
CA ALA A 283 2.77 -5.76 9.46
C ALA A 283 3.46 -6.11 10.79
N SER A 284 3.96 -7.32 10.91
CA SER A 284 4.73 -7.73 12.08
C SER A 284 6.02 -8.44 11.69
N PHE A 285 7.02 -8.29 12.55
CA PHE A 285 8.28 -9.04 12.43
C PHE A 285 8.67 -9.61 13.78
N THR A 286 8.85 -10.93 13.83
CA THR A 286 9.34 -11.63 15.03
C THR A 286 10.78 -12.11 14.81
N ASP A 287 11.67 -11.72 15.69
CA ASP A 287 13.08 -12.13 15.62
C ASP A 287 13.30 -13.55 16.19
N LYS A 288 14.57 -14.00 16.18
CA LYS A 288 14.95 -15.34 16.64
C LYS A 288 14.80 -15.52 18.15
N GLU A 289 14.82 -14.44 18.89
CA GLU A 289 14.63 -14.38 20.34
C GLU A 289 13.16 -14.34 20.74
N GLY A 290 12.23 -14.25 19.75
CA GLY A 290 10.78 -14.23 19.95
C GLY A 290 10.23 -12.83 20.25
N ARG A 291 11.03 -11.76 20.08
CA ARG A 291 10.55 -10.38 20.19
C ARG A 291 9.79 -10.00 18.93
N THR A 292 8.66 -9.33 19.08
CA THR A 292 7.82 -8.92 17.95
C THR A 292 7.74 -7.41 17.87
N LEU A 293 7.95 -6.86 16.67
CA LEU A 293 7.64 -5.47 16.32
C LEU A 293 6.40 -5.46 15.45
N TYR A 294 5.44 -4.64 15.83
CA TYR A 294 4.26 -4.30 15.03
C TYR A 294 4.49 -2.95 14.36
N ASP A 295 4.41 -2.93 13.05
CA ASP A 295 4.49 -1.72 12.22
C ASP A 295 3.09 -1.40 11.71
N ILE A 296 2.54 -0.31 12.20
CA ILE A 296 1.15 0.09 11.98
C ILE A 296 1.16 1.21 10.95
N GLU A 297 1.00 0.86 9.69
CA GLU A 297 0.90 1.82 8.61
C GLU A 297 -0.54 2.32 8.45
N THR A 298 -0.68 3.61 8.24
CA THR A 298 -1.96 4.25 7.95
C THR A 298 -1.92 4.81 6.53
N SER A 299 -2.88 4.41 5.69
CA SER A 299 -2.96 4.84 4.29
C SER A 299 -3.13 6.34 4.13
N SER A 300 -2.82 6.81 2.94
CA SER A 300 -2.91 8.22 2.57
C SER A 300 -4.33 8.76 2.73
N LEU A 301 -4.47 9.84 3.49
CA LEU A 301 -5.76 10.45 3.78
C LEU A 301 -6.54 10.91 2.52
N PRO A 302 -5.95 11.50 1.46
CA PRO A 302 -6.64 11.83 0.22
C PRO A 302 -6.89 10.64 -0.71
N ALA A 303 -6.44 9.42 -0.37
CA ALA A 303 -6.80 8.21 -1.09
C ALA A 303 -8.13 7.62 -0.58
N TYR A 304 -8.86 6.88 -1.41
CA TYR A 304 -10.01 6.10 -0.96
C TYR A 304 -9.56 5.05 0.06
N PRO A 305 -10.27 4.84 1.15
CA PRO A 305 -11.50 5.51 1.61
C PRO A 305 -11.28 6.65 2.62
N SER A 306 -10.12 7.31 2.60
CA SER A 306 -9.71 8.38 3.53
C SER A 306 -9.67 7.91 4.99
N PRO A 307 -8.76 6.97 5.31
CA PRO A 307 -8.73 6.28 6.58
C PRO A 307 -8.12 7.13 7.70
N ILE A 308 -8.60 6.86 8.91
CA ILE A 308 -8.03 7.31 10.17
C ILE A 308 -8.03 6.12 11.10
N ARG A 309 -6.89 5.70 11.62
CA ARG A 309 -6.85 4.65 12.63
C ARG A 309 -7.24 5.20 13.98
N LYS A 310 -8.08 4.45 14.70
CA LYS A 310 -8.43 4.69 16.08
C LYS A 310 -7.91 3.54 16.92
N ILE A 311 -7.20 3.86 17.98
CA ILE A 311 -6.61 2.90 18.88
C ILE A 311 -7.15 3.17 20.29
N ASP A 312 -7.96 2.26 20.81
CA ASP A 312 -8.46 2.29 22.18
C ASP A 312 -7.63 1.32 23.04
N ILE A 313 -7.07 1.81 24.12
CA ILE A 313 -6.18 1.04 25.00
C ILE A 313 -6.92 0.69 26.28
N PHE A 314 -6.97 -0.62 26.60
CA PHE A 314 -7.63 -1.18 27.77
C PHE A 314 -6.62 -2.04 28.53
N GLY A 315 -6.04 -1.50 29.62
CA GLY A 315 -5.05 -2.24 30.41
C GLY A 315 -3.85 -2.65 29.57
N ASP A 316 -3.85 -3.88 29.12
CA ASP A 316 -2.83 -4.59 28.35
C ASP A 316 -3.23 -4.92 26.90
N GLU A 317 -4.31 -4.29 26.39
CA GLU A 317 -4.79 -4.51 25.03
C GLU A 317 -4.83 -3.21 24.22
N PHE A 318 -4.24 -3.19 23.03
CA PHE A 318 -4.45 -2.20 21.98
C PHE A 318 -5.54 -2.70 21.03
N ARG A 319 -6.66 -1.99 20.97
CA ARG A 319 -7.78 -2.30 20.05
C ARG A 319 -7.78 -1.30 18.92
N PHE A 320 -7.52 -1.80 17.73
CA PHE A 320 -7.48 -1.02 16.49
C PHE A 320 -8.85 -1.03 15.82
N GLU A 321 -9.26 0.12 15.32
CA GLU A 321 -10.44 0.33 14.48
C GLU A 321 -10.08 1.35 13.40
N THR A 322 -10.33 1.03 12.13
CA THR A 322 -10.18 2.02 11.05
C THR A 322 -11.51 2.73 10.81
N VAL A 323 -11.50 4.04 10.90
CA VAL A 323 -12.66 4.90 10.61
C VAL A 323 -12.35 5.79 9.42
N PHE A 324 -13.36 6.12 8.62
CA PHE A 324 -13.18 6.79 7.34
C PHE A 324 -13.83 8.19 7.30
N VAL A 325 -13.31 9.08 6.46
CA VAL A 325 -13.97 10.34 6.13
C VAL A 325 -15.07 10.04 5.11
N GLU A 326 -16.29 9.81 5.58
CA GLU A 326 -17.42 9.38 4.74
C GLU A 326 -17.99 10.50 3.88
N ARG A 327 -17.90 11.75 4.32
CA ARG A 327 -18.53 12.90 3.67
C ARG A 327 -17.68 14.14 3.85
N LEU A 328 -17.70 15.02 2.85
CA LEU A 328 -17.13 16.35 2.92
C LEU A 328 -18.22 17.40 3.13
N LYS A 329 -17.89 18.44 3.88
CA LYS A 329 -18.80 19.61 4.06
C LYS A 329 -18.61 20.59 2.90
N GLU A 330 -19.71 21.20 2.46
CA GLU A 330 -19.72 22.13 1.34
C GLU A 330 -18.80 23.34 1.55
N ASP A 331 -18.75 23.85 2.78
CA ASP A 331 -17.93 25.01 3.17
C ASP A 331 -16.42 24.71 3.23
N THR A 332 -16.04 23.43 3.10
CA THR A 332 -14.62 23.03 3.00
C THR A 332 -14.18 22.80 1.55
N LEU A 333 -15.11 22.70 0.60
CA LEU A 333 -14.78 22.38 -0.79
C LEU A 333 -14.07 23.55 -1.48
N PRO A 334 -13.03 23.27 -2.29
CA PRO A 334 -12.30 24.29 -3.02
C PRO A 334 -13.19 25.18 -3.90
N SER A 335 -12.83 26.46 -4.00
CA SER A 335 -13.60 27.47 -4.76
C SER A 335 -13.63 27.19 -6.26
N TYR A 336 -12.56 26.62 -6.80
CA TYR A 336 -12.36 26.35 -8.22
C TYR A 336 -13.15 25.15 -8.77
N LEU A 337 -13.73 24.29 -7.93
CA LEU A 337 -14.53 23.15 -8.38
C LEU A 337 -15.80 23.60 -9.10
N LYS A 338 -16.11 22.93 -10.20
CA LYS A 338 -17.37 23.15 -10.95
C LYS A 338 -18.58 22.69 -10.13
N ALA A 339 -19.74 23.26 -10.43
CA ALA A 339 -20.97 22.97 -9.67
C ALA A 339 -21.41 21.50 -9.75
N ASP A 340 -21.21 20.83 -10.88
CA ASP A 340 -21.50 19.41 -11.06
C ASP A 340 -20.53 18.51 -10.31
N GLU A 341 -19.26 18.86 -10.23
CA GLU A 341 -18.26 18.15 -9.41
C GLU A 341 -18.58 18.30 -7.91
N LYS A 342 -18.82 19.53 -7.43
CA LYS A 342 -19.27 19.77 -6.05
C LYS A 342 -20.49 18.93 -5.70
N LYS A 343 -21.47 18.88 -6.63
CA LYS A 343 -22.67 18.07 -6.44
C LYS A 343 -22.38 16.57 -6.37
N ALA A 344 -21.46 16.06 -7.19
CA ALA A 344 -21.06 14.64 -7.17
C ALA A 344 -20.37 14.29 -5.86
N ILE A 345 -19.40 15.08 -5.41
CA ILE A 345 -18.68 14.93 -4.15
C ILE A 345 -19.64 14.95 -2.95
N LEU A 346 -20.51 15.97 -2.88
CA LEU A 346 -21.45 16.11 -1.77
C LEU A 346 -22.53 15.01 -1.75
N LYS A 347 -22.82 14.42 -2.91
CA LYS A 347 -23.76 13.30 -3.00
C LYS A 347 -23.17 12.02 -2.42
N ASP A 348 -21.94 11.68 -2.80
CA ASP A 348 -21.26 10.46 -2.39
C ASP A 348 -19.75 10.62 -2.60
N TYR A 349 -19.05 11.09 -1.56
CA TYR A 349 -17.63 11.31 -1.58
C TYR A 349 -16.85 10.00 -1.76
N GLN A 350 -17.29 8.92 -1.12
CA GLN A 350 -16.60 7.63 -1.19
C GLN A 350 -16.62 7.06 -2.61
N ALA A 351 -17.77 7.07 -3.27
CA ALA A 351 -17.88 6.66 -4.67
C ALA A 351 -17.06 7.56 -5.61
N TYR A 352 -16.96 8.85 -5.29
CA TYR A 352 -16.15 9.79 -6.04
C TYR A 352 -14.65 9.48 -5.92
N ALA A 353 -14.17 9.24 -4.69
CA ALA A 353 -12.76 8.91 -4.43
C ALA A 353 -12.36 7.53 -4.98
N LEU A 354 -13.24 6.53 -4.87
CA LEU A 354 -13.01 5.20 -5.44
C LEU A 354 -12.81 5.26 -6.96
N LYS A 355 -13.56 6.12 -7.65
CA LYS A 355 -13.40 6.31 -9.10
C LYS A 355 -12.00 6.79 -9.48
N ALA A 356 -11.33 7.60 -8.66
CA ALA A 356 -9.97 8.04 -8.91
C ALA A 356 -8.98 6.85 -8.96
N ILE A 357 -9.22 5.80 -8.17
CA ILE A 357 -8.43 4.57 -8.23
C ILE A 357 -8.81 3.73 -9.45
N GLU A 358 -10.08 3.37 -9.59
CA GLU A 358 -10.54 2.40 -10.58
C GLU A 358 -10.40 2.90 -12.03
N THR A 359 -10.57 4.20 -12.27
CA THR A 359 -10.56 4.77 -13.62
C THR A 359 -9.29 5.57 -13.88
N ASP A 360 -8.99 6.53 -13.03
CA ASP A 360 -7.95 7.51 -13.30
C ASP A 360 -6.56 6.88 -13.15
N MET A 361 -6.37 5.97 -12.18
CA MET A 361 -5.13 5.23 -12.01
C MET A 361 -4.85 4.30 -13.20
N MET A 362 -5.86 3.57 -13.65
CA MET A 362 -5.75 2.70 -14.82
C MET A 362 -5.35 3.50 -16.07
N ASP A 363 -6.07 4.59 -16.36
CA ASP A 363 -5.80 5.43 -17.52
C ASP A 363 -4.41 6.06 -17.45
N ASN A 364 -3.94 6.46 -16.27
CA ASN A 364 -2.61 7.05 -16.07
C ASN A 364 -1.48 6.04 -16.24
N ILE A 365 -1.64 4.82 -15.78
CA ILE A 365 -0.62 3.77 -15.96
C ILE A 365 -0.51 3.39 -17.44
N VAL A 366 -1.64 3.22 -18.11
CA VAL A 366 -1.68 2.76 -19.49
C VAL A 366 -1.41 3.90 -20.48
N ALA A 367 -2.12 5.04 -20.36
CA ALA A 367 -2.01 6.16 -21.29
C ALA A 367 -0.90 7.16 -20.93
N GLY A 368 -0.52 7.26 -19.66
CA GLY A 368 0.43 8.24 -19.14
C GLY A 368 1.91 7.90 -19.36
N ASN A 369 2.25 6.97 -20.26
CA ASN A 369 3.62 6.54 -20.57
C ASN A 369 4.36 5.82 -19.41
N LYS A 370 3.73 5.55 -18.27
CA LYS A 370 4.36 4.83 -17.16
C LYS A 370 4.60 3.37 -17.55
N LEU A 371 3.63 2.75 -18.21
CA LEU A 371 3.78 1.39 -18.75
C LEU A 371 4.96 1.29 -19.70
N GLY A 372 5.18 2.30 -20.56
CA GLY A 372 6.35 2.37 -21.43
C GLY A 372 7.66 2.41 -20.66
N GLY A 373 7.73 3.13 -19.56
CA GLY A 373 8.90 3.15 -18.67
C GLY A 373 9.18 1.80 -18.03
N TYR A 374 8.17 1.08 -17.56
CA TYR A 374 8.34 -0.29 -17.03
C TYR A 374 8.79 -1.28 -18.12
N VAL A 375 8.27 -1.15 -19.34
CA VAL A 375 8.72 -1.95 -20.48
C VAL A 375 10.16 -1.63 -20.87
N ASP A 376 10.59 -0.36 -20.83
CA ASP A 376 12.00 0.00 -21.02
C ASP A 376 12.91 -0.60 -19.96
N MET A 377 12.49 -0.62 -18.70
CA MET A 377 13.23 -1.32 -17.63
C MET A 377 13.33 -2.83 -17.91
N LEU A 378 12.24 -3.46 -18.35
CA LEU A 378 12.24 -4.87 -18.76
C LEU A 378 13.23 -5.13 -19.90
N ILE A 379 13.16 -4.35 -20.97
CA ILE A 379 14.05 -4.47 -22.14
C ILE A 379 15.52 -4.24 -21.74
N GLY A 380 15.77 -3.21 -20.92
CA GLY A 380 17.11 -2.87 -20.42
C GLY A 380 17.73 -3.94 -19.52
N ALA A 381 16.90 -4.73 -18.81
CA ALA A 381 17.37 -5.85 -17.99
C ALA A 381 18.04 -6.98 -18.82
N PHE A 382 17.81 -7.00 -20.13
CA PHE A 382 18.48 -7.91 -21.08
C PHE A 382 19.71 -7.28 -21.77
N ASP A 383 20.29 -6.22 -21.21
CA ASP A 383 21.42 -5.47 -21.81
C ASP A 383 21.10 -4.92 -23.21
N ILE A 384 19.85 -4.57 -23.49
CA ILE A 384 19.40 -3.96 -24.73
C ILE A 384 19.38 -2.43 -24.55
N ASP A 385 19.99 -1.70 -25.49
CA ASP A 385 19.89 -0.23 -25.53
C ASP A 385 18.44 0.19 -25.86
N VAL A 386 17.72 0.65 -24.84
CA VAL A 386 16.33 1.09 -24.93
C VAL A 386 16.15 2.32 -25.85
N THR A 387 17.23 3.04 -26.18
CA THR A 387 17.18 4.18 -27.10
C THR A 387 17.23 3.77 -28.56
N SER A 388 17.57 2.50 -28.87
CA SER A 388 17.61 1.96 -30.23
C SER A 388 16.22 1.90 -30.86
N GLU A 389 16.14 2.04 -32.18
CA GLU A 389 14.86 1.98 -32.92
C GLU A 389 14.15 0.62 -32.75
N GLY A 390 14.90 -0.48 -32.67
CA GLY A 390 14.36 -1.82 -32.44
C GLY A 390 13.74 -1.94 -31.04
N ALA A 391 14.42 -1.45 -30.01
CA ALA A 391 13.91 -1.47 -28.64
C ALA A 391 12.67 -0.57 -28.48
N LYS A 392 12.66 0.63 -29.06
CA LYS A 392 11.49 1.53 -29.05
C LYS A 392 10.28 0.90 -29.73
N LYS A 393 10.52 0.18 -30.85
CA LYS A 393 9.44 -0.55 -31.52
C LYS A 393 8.91 -1.68 -30.66
N LEU A 394 9.80 -2.47 -30.04
CA LEU A 394 9.42 -3.54 -29.12
C LEU A 394 8.65 -3.00 -27.93
N ASN A 395 9.14 -1.88 -27.31
CA ASN A 395 8.46 -1.20 -26.23
C ASN A 395 7.03 -0.84 -26.63
N LYS A 396 6.86 -0.12 -27.74
CA LYS A 396 5.53 0.27 -28.22
C LYS A 396 4.61 -0.92 -28.44
N ASP A 397 5.08 -1.94 -29.15
CA ASP A 397 4.29 -3.12 -29.48
C ASP A 397 3.88 -3.89 -28.20
N LEU A 398 4.77 -3.99 -27.21
CA LEU A 398 4.50 -4.64 -25.93
C LEU A 398 3.56 -3.82 -25.05
N VAL A 399 3.74 -2.50 -25.00
CA VAL A 399 2.81 -1.57 -24.31
C VAL A 399 1.40 -1.71 -24.90
N ASP A 400 1.26 -1.68 -26.22
CA ASP A 400 -0.04 -1.84 -26.89
C ASP A 400 -0.66 -3.22 -26.55
N THR A 401 0.16 -4.26 -26.46
CA THR A 401 -0.27 -5.62 -26.13
C THR A 401 -0.77 -5.71 -24.69
N ILE A 402 -0.01 -5.18 -23.72
CA ILE A 402 -0.38 -5.17 -22.30
C ILE A 402 -1.63 -4.30 -22.08
N ALA A 403 -1.69 -3.13 -22.72
CA ALA A 403 -2.87 -2.26 -22.66
C ALA A 403 -4.14 -2.98 -23.13
N ASN A 404 -4.05 -3.73 -24.23
CA ASN A 404 -5.17 -4.53 -24.74
C ASN A 404 -5.62 -5.57 -23.71
N VAL A 405 -4.71 -6.23 -22.98
CA VAL A 405 -5.07 -7.16 -21.89
C VAL A 405 -5.78 -6.42 -20.75
N ILE A 406 -5.25 -5.28 -20.32
CA ILE A 406 -5.84 -4.49 -19.22
C ILE A 406 -7.27 -4.05 -19.57
N TYR A 407 -7.50 -3.59 -20.79
CA TYR A 407 -8.83 -3.18 -21.23
C TYR A 407 -9.73 -4.34 -21.69
N SER A 408 -9.22 -5.58 -21.75
CA SER A 408 -10.00 -6.73 -22.16
C SER A 408 -11.20 -6.97 -21.24
N PRO A 409 -12.39 -7.26 -21.79
CA PRO A 409 -13.52 -7.69 -20.99
C PRO A 409 -13.24 -9.05 -20.33
N ILE A 410 -13.70 -9.24 -19.10
CA ILE A 410 -13.59 -10.53 -18.40
C ILE A 410 -14.49 -11.57 -19.09
N TYR A 411 -15.75 -11.21 -19.33
CA TYR A 411 -16.75 -12.12 -19.89
C TYR A 411 -17.09 -11.78 -21.34
N GLU A 412 -17.38 -12.80 -22.15
CA GLU A 412 -17.80 -12.63 -23.55
C GLU A 412 -19.04 -11.76 -23.71
N LYS A 413 -19.97 -11.80 -22.75
CA LYS A 413 -21.19 -10.96 -22.76
C LYS A 413 -20.91 -9.46 -22.74
N ASP A 414 -19.75 -9.07 -22.21
CA ASP A 414 -19.33 -7.68 -22.08
C ASP A 414 -18.39 -7.24 -23.22
N ALA A 415 -17.93 -8.21 -24.06
CA ALA A 415 -17.06 -7.97 -25.19
C ALA A 415 -17.83 -7.30 -26.35
N LYS A 416 -17.22 -6.30 -26.96
CA LYS A 416 -17.69 -5.71 -28.22
C LYS A 416 -17.17 -6.54 -29.41
N ASN A 417 -17.74 -6.32 -30.60
CA ASN A 417 -17.33 -7.04 -31.79
C ASN A 417 -15.81 -6.96 -32.02
N GLY A 418 -15.16 -8.12 -32.01
CA GLY A 418 -13.72 -8.27 -32.24
C GLY A 418 -12.83 -8.16 -31.02
N GLU A 419 -13.36 -7.90 -29.83
CA GLU A 419 -12.60 -7.91 -28.58
C GLU A 419 -12.44 -9.35 -28.06
N THR A 420 -11.22 -9.67 -27.63
CA THR A 420 -10.92 -10.93 -26.96
C THR A 420 -11.21 -10.78 -25.46
N SER A 421 -12.03 -11.66 -24.88
CA SER A 421 -12.29 -11.69 -23.44
C SER A 421 -11.42 -12.75 -22.75
N ILE A 422 -11.23 -12.61 -21.45
CA ILE A 422 -10.59 -13.64 -20.62
C ILE A 422 -11.34 -14.95 -20.73
N GLU A 423 -12.68 -14.92 -20.72
CA GLU A 423 -13.52 -16.11 -20.91
C GLU A 423 -13.24 -16.80 -22.26
N SER A 424 -13.02 -16.06 -23.35
CA SER A 424 -12.72 -16.64 -24.66
C SER A 424 -11.33 -17.31 -24.69
N ILE A 425 -10.33 -16.74 -24.01
CA ILE A 425 -9.01 -17.35 -23.85
C ILE A 425 -9.12 -18.62 -23.02
N CYS A 426 -9.83 -18.58 -21.89
CA CYS A 426 -10.04 -19.74 -21.02
C CYS A 426 -10.73 -20.89 -21.77
N LYS A 427 -11.72 -20.59 -22.61
CA LYS A 427 -12.40 -21.59 -23.45
C LYS A 427 -11.47 -22.27 -24.47
N LYS A 428 -10.47 -21.57 -25.00
CA LYS A 428 -9.40 -22.14 -25.86
C LYS A 428 -8.70 -23.32 -25.14
N TYR A 429 -8.63 -23.29 -23.83
CA TYR A 429 -7.99 -24.29 -22.98
C TYR A 429 -8.98 -25.20 -22.22
N GLY A 430 -10.28 -25.14 -22.56
CA GLY A 430 -11.31 -26.04 -22.03
C GLY A 430 -11.94 -25.60 -20.73
N ILE A 431 -11.60 -24.41 -20.20
CA ILE A 431 -12.26 -23.83 -19.02
C ILE A 431 -13.55 -23.16 -19.48
N THR A 432 -14.69 -23.71 -19.03
CA THR A 432 -16.04 -23.24 -19.44
C THR A 432 -16.84 -22.67 -18.25
N ASP A 433 -16.44 -22.97 -17.02
CA ASP A 433 -17.07 -22.45 -15.80
C ASP A 433 -16.19 -21.35 -15.23
N MET A 434 -16.56 -20.10 -15.52
CA MET A 434 -15.82 -18.92 -15.09
C MET A 434 -16.22 -18.51 -13.69
N PRO A 435 -15.25 -18.14 -12.83
CA PRO A 435 -15.55 -17.51 -11.53
C PRO A 435 -16.42 -16.26 -11.72
N LYS A 436 -17.30 -15.99 -10.77
CA LYS A 436 -18.22 -14.85 -10.85
C LYS A 436 -17.71 -13.68 -10.04
N VAL A 437 -17.18 -12.68 -10.71
CA VAL A 437 -16.77 -11.40 -10.10
C VAL A 437 -17.62 -10.26 -10.65
N ASN A 438 -17.80 -9.21 -9.86
CA ASN A 438 -18.63 -8.05 -10.23
C ASN A 438 -17.78 -6.95 -10.88
N LYS A 439 -16.95 -7.32 -11.86
CA LYS A 439 -16.10 -6.39 -12.62
C LYS A 439 -16.24 -6.73 -14.11
N LYS A 440 -16.03 -5.75 -14.98
CA LYS A 440 -16.25 -5.92 -16.43
C LYS A 440 -14.96 -6.16 -17.20
N THR A 441 -13.89 -5.46 -16.84
CA THR A 441 -12.59 -5.55 -17.51
C THR A 441 -11.53 -6.09 -16.55
N VAL A 442 -10.42 -6.54 -17.11
CA VAL A 442 -9.24 -6.95 -16.33
C VAL A 442 -8.72 -5.78 -15.48
N GLY A 443 -8.67 -4.58 -16.06
CA GLY A 443 -8.26 -3.38 -15.35
C GLY A 443 -9.16 -3.06 -14.16
N ASP A 444 -10.50 -3.03 -14.37
CA ASP A 444 -11.47 -2.82 -13.27
C ASP A 444 -11.27 -3.84 -12.13
N PHE A 445 -10.88 -5.06 -12.49
CA PHE A 445 -10.68 -6.15 -11.53
C PHE A 445 -9.37 -5.96 -10.74
N ILE A 446 -8.24 -5.77 -11.45
CA ILE A 446 -6.91 -5.65 -10.84
C ILE A 446 -6.80 -4.36 -10.02
N PHE A 447 -7.24 -3.23 -10.57
CA PHE A 447 -7.20 -1.95 -9.83
C PHE A 447 -8.21 -1.87 -8.69
N GLY A 448 -9.23 -2.73 -8.70
CA GLY A 448 -10.11 -2.93 -7.54
C GLY A 448 -9.35 -3.38 -6.29
N PHE A 449 -8.34 -4.23 -6.42
CA PHE A 449 -7.49 -4.66 -5.30
C PHE A 449 -6.67 -3.51 -4.70
N VAL A 450 -6.24 -2.55 -5.51
CA VAL A 450 -5.55 -1.36 -4.99
C VAL A 450 -6.48 -0.56 -4.07
N GLY A 451 -7.77 -0.49 -4.40
CA GLY A 451 -8.78 0.11 -3.55
C GLY A 451 -8.97 -0.64 -2.22
N GLU A 452 -8.99 -1.97 -2.25
CA GLU A 452 -9.09 -2.79 -1.05
C GLU A 452 -7.80 -2.66 -0.21
N TRP A 453 -6.63 -2.64 -0.82
CA TRP A 453 -5.34 -2.42 -0.14
C TRP A 453 -5.28 -1.05 0.57
N PHE A 454 -5.75 0.01 -0.07
CA PHE A 454 -5.85 1.31 0.60
C PHE A 454 -6.86 1.30 1.74
N LYS A 455 -7.86 0.43 1.68
CA LYS A 455 -8.87 0.24 2.72
C LYS A 455 -8.40 -0.69 3.85
N GLY A 456 -7.42 -1.57 3.57
CA GLY A 456 -6.96 -2.62 4.49
C GLY A 456 -7.88 -3.84 4.52
N ASP A 457 -8.35 -4.29 3.36
CA ASP A 457 -9.21 -5.48 3.21
C ASP A 457 -8.80 -6.30 1.97
N GLU A 458 -7.51 -6.22 1.58
CA GLU A 458 -6.98 -6.87 0.38
C GLU A 458 -6.78 -8.38 0.49
N GLU A 459 -7.05 -8.97 1.64
CA GLU A 459 -6.89 -10.40 1.85
C GLU A 459 -7.68 -11.22 0.82
N LEU A 460 -6.93 -11.92 -0.02
CA LEU A 460 -7.49 -12.80 -1.03
C LEU A 460 -7.65 -14.21 -0.45
N THR A 461 -8.88 -14.62 -0.16
CA THR A 461 -9.14 -15.97 0.32
C THR A 461 -8.81 -16.98 -0.79
N LEU A 462 -7.87 -17.88 -0.54
CA LEU A 462 -7.52 -18.97 -1.47
C LEU A 462 -8.75 -19.77 -1.89
N GLY A 463 -8.93 -19.96 -3.21
CA GLY A 463 -10.07 -20.67 -3.78
C GLY A 463 -11.36 -19.83 -3.88
N SER A 464 -11.34 -18.55 -3.46
CA SER A 464 -12.47 -17.63 -3.73
C SER A 464 -12.65 -17.38 -5.23
N ALA A 465 -13.78 -16.78 -5.61
CA ALA A 465 -14.02 -16.40 -7.01
C ALA A 465 -13.02 -15.34 -7.49
N GLU A 466 -12.61 -14.45 -6.60
CA GLU A 466 -11.62 -13.39 -6.83
C GLU A 466 -10.23 -13.99 -7.04
N ASP A 467 -9.79 -14.91 -6.18
CA ASP A 467 -8.52 -15.62 -6.32
C ASP A 467 -8.46 -16.39 -7.66
N GLN A 468 -9.49 -17.18 -7.96
CA GLN A 468 -9.58 -17.92 -9.20
C GLN A 468 -9.57 -17.00 -10.42
N MET A 469 -10.28 -15.85 -10.35
CA MET A 469 -10.30 -14.88 -11.45
C MET A 469 -8.95 -14.20 -11.64
N LEU A 470 -8.26 -13.82 -10.56
CA LEU A 470 -6.92 -13.22 -10.64
C LEU A 470 -5.95 -14.16 -11.38
N ARG A 471 -6.00 -15.44 -11.07
CA ARG A 471 -5.18 -16.46 -11.74
C ARG A 471 -5.49 -16.57 -13.23
N LEU A 472 -6.78 -16.60 -13.59
CA LEU A 472 -7.20 -16.64 -14.99
C LEU A 472 -6.78 -15.38 -15.75
N CYS A 473 -6.84 -14.21 -15.13
CA CYS A 473 -6.33 -12.96 -15.71
C CYS A 473 -4.81 -13.06 -15.96
N ILE A 474 -4.04 -13.58 -15.00
CA ILE A 474 -2.59 -13.76 -15.13
C ILE A 474 -2.27 -14.77 -16.24
N TYR A 475 -2.92 -15.93 -16.25
CA TYR A 475 -2.68 -16.96 -17.29
C TYR A 475 -3.05 -16.45 -18.68
N SER A 476 -4.15 -15.67 -18.78
CA SER A 476 -4.55 -15.06 -20.04
C SER A 476 -3.56 -13.99 -20.50
N ALA A 477 -3.00 -13.20 -19.58
CA ALA A 477 -1.94 -12.26 -19.89
C ALA A 477 -0.67 -12.98 -20.38
N LEU A 478 -0.31 -14.11 -19.75
CA LEU A 478 0.82 -14.94 -20.18
C LEU A 478 0.58 -15.57 -21.54
N ASP A 479 -0.65 -16.01 -21.86
CA ASP A 479 -1.03 -16.51 -23.18
C ASP A 479 -0.84 -15.45 -24.27
N VAL A 480 -1.28 -14.22 -24.01
CA VAL A 480 -1.10 -13.09 -24.93
C VAL A 480 0.39 -12.74 -25.10
N ILE A 481 1.18 -12.76 -24.01
CA ILE A 481 2.64 -12.53 -24.09
C ILE A 481 3.35 -13.68 -24.83
N ALA A 482 2.89 -14.90 -24.66
CA ALA A 482 3.40 -16.06 -25.40
C ALA A 482 3.14 -15.92 -26.90
N GLU A 483 1.92 -15.55 -27.31
CA GLU A 483 1.57 -15.26 -28.70
C GLU A 483 2.33 -14.05 -29.27
N PHE A 484 2.68 -13.08 -28.44
CA PHE A 484 3.50 -11.92 -28.80
C PHE A 484 4.97 -12.30 -29.13
N ASP A 485 5.41 -13.48 -28.71
CA ASP A 485 6.79 -13.99 -28.86
C ASP A 485 7.86 -13.04 -28.28
N LEU A 486 7.64 -12.62 -27.03
CA LEU A 486 8.51 -11.65 -26.36
C LEU A 486 9.99 -12.08 -26.41
N PHE A 487 10.29 -13.34 -26.09
CA PHE A 487 11.67 -13.82 -26.03
C PHE A 487 12.32 -13.93 -27.40
N GLY A 488 11.56 -14.29 -28.46
CA GLY A 488 12.06 -14.25 -29.83
C GLY A 488 12.42 -12.84 -30.28
N ARG A 489 11.56 -11.86 -29.98
CA ARG A 489 11.80 -10.45 -30.30
C ARG A 489 12.97 -9.84 -29.50
N LEU A 490 13.13 -10.21 -28.22
CA LEU A 490 14.30 -9.82 -27.43
C LEU A 490 15.59 -10.43 -28.01
N HIS A 491 15.56 -11.70 -28.41
CA HIS A 491 16.69 -12.39 -29.05
C HIS A 491 17.10 -11.72 -30.38
N GLU A 492 16.16 -11.22 -31.18
CA GLU A 492 16.47 -10.46 -32.39
C GLU A 492 17.28 -9.20 -32.10
N LEU A 493 17.04 -8.56 -30.96
CA LEU A 493 17.75 -7.36 -30.51
C LEU A 493 19.05 -7.69 -29.79
N GLN A 494 19.08 -8.78 -29.04
CA GLN A 494 20.21 -9.24 -28.24
C GLN A 494 20.34 -10.77 -28.39
N PRO A 495 21.24 -11.26 -29.26
CA PRO A 495 21.38 -12.69 -29.56
C PRO A 495 21.76 -13.59 -28.37
N ASN A 496 22.17 -12.99 -27.25
CA ASN A 496 22.46 -13.74 -26.02
C ASN A 496 21.21 -14.07 -25.19
N VAL A 497 20.06 -13.48 -25.51
CA VAL A 497 18.79 -13.80 -24.88
C VAL A 497 18.34 -15.21 -25.28
N VAL A 498 18.08 -16.06 -24.31
CA VAL A 498 17.55 -17.41 -24.57
C VAL A 498 16.09 -17.32 -25.01
N VAL A 499 15.77 -17.88 -26.15
CA VAL A 499 14.39 -17.94 -26.63
C VAL A 499 13.65 -19.02 -25.85
N VAL A 500 12.58 -18.63 -25.15
CA VAL A 500 11.66 -19.53 -24.44
C VAL A 500 10.30 -19.49 -25.16
N ASP A 501 9.89 -20.64 -25.69
CA ASP A 501 8.57 -20.78 -26.29
C ASP A 501 7.50 -21.06 -25.21
N LEU A 502 6.90 -19.99 -24.70
CA LEU A 502 5.87 -20.08 -23.67
C LEU A 502 4.56 -20.69 -24.18
N THR A 503 4.32 -20.72 -25.50
CA THR A 503 3.05 -21.24 -26.07
C THR A 503 2.83 -22.71 -25.73
N GLN A 504 3.90 -23.49 -25.60
CA GLN A 504 3.83 -24.90 -25.22
C GLN A 504 3.46 -25.13 -23.76
N SER A 505 3.67 -24.14 -22.90
CA SER A 505 3.35 -24.22 -21.48
C SER A 505 1.90 -23.82 -21.16
N MET A 506 1.26 -23.03 -22.03
CA MET A 506 -0.09 -22.53 -21.81
C MET A 506 -1.14 -23.64 -21.62
N PRO A 507 -1.17 -24.74 -22.41
CA PRO A 507 -2.12 -25.83 -22.18
C PRO A 507 -2.02 -26.46 -20.80
N MET A 508 -0.83 -26.51 -20.22
CA MET A 508 -0.63 -27.08 -18.86
C MET A 508 -1.15 -26.12 -17.78
N LEU A 509 -0.91 -24.82 -17.89
CA LEU A 509 -1.42 -23.83 -16.95
C LEU A 509 -2.95 -23.84 -16.86
N PHE A 510 -3.62 -24.06 -17.98
CA PHE A 510 -5.08 -24.10 -18.05
C PHE A 510 -5.67 -25.51 -17.91
N SER A 511 -4.86 -26.60 -17.97
CA SER A 511 -5.35 -27.98 -18.25
C SER A 511 -6.01 -28.67 -17.08
N GLU A 512 -5.84 -28.21 -15.88
CA GLU A 512 -6.33 -28.99 -14.73
C GLU A 512 -7.75 -28.67 -14.28
N GLY A 513 -8.53 -27.88 -15.02
CA GLY A 513 -9.98 -27.68 -14.81
C GLY A 513 -10.43 -27.44 -13.37
N LYS A 514 -9.50 -27.59 -12.47
CA LYS A 514 -9.52 -27.29 -11.06
C LYS A 514 -8.43 -26.27 -10.84
N LEU A 515 -8.82 -25.04 -10.62
CA LEU A 515 -7.94 -23.98 -10.13
C LEU A 515 -7.46 -24.27 -8.69
N ASP A 516 -7.35 -25.55 -8.35
CA ASP A 516 -6.77 -26.05 -7.10
C ASP A 516 -5.24 -25.94 -7.20
N MET A 517 -4.72 -25.00 -6.52
CA MET A 517 -3.45 -24.34 -6.70
C MET A 517 -2.29 -24.88 -5.89
N VAL A 518 -2.47 -25.97 -5.18
CA VAL A 518 -1.44 -26.48 -4.28
C VAL A 518 -0.31 -27.18 -5.05
N GLU A 519 -0.48 -27.50 -6.32
CA GLU A 519 0.48 -28.33 -7.07
C GLU A 519 0.81 -27.84 -8.50
N ASN A 520 0.23 -26.74 -9.00
CA ASN A 520 0.53 -26.26 -10.37
C ASN A 520 1.79 -25.42 -10.42
N ASP A 521 2.84 -26.03 -10.90
CA ASP A 521 4.17 -25.51 -10.98
C ASP A 521 4.50 -25.03 -12.40
N LEU A 522 4.30 -23.71 -12.67
CA LEU A 522 4.62 -23.10 -13.95
C LEU A 522 6.07 -23.34 -14.36
N LEU A 523 7.01 -23.29 -13.40
CA LEU A 523 8.41 -23.55 -13.71
C LEU A 523 8.67 -25.01 -14.06
N SER A 524 8.04 -25.95 -13.37
CA SER A 524 8.10 -27.35 -13.77
C SER A 524 7.58 -27.53 -15.18
N SER A 525 6.46 -26.85 -15.49
CA SER A 525 5.85 -26.86 -16.83
C SER A 525 6.74 -26.21 -17.89
N VAL A 526 7.33 -25.04 -17.57
CA VAL A 526 8.29 -24.35 -18.45
C VAL A 526 9.55 -25.20 -18.63
N PHE A 527 10.12 -25.76 -17.55
CA PHE A 527 11.30 -26.63 -17.66
C PHE A 527 11.02 -27.92 -18.41
N GLN A 528 9.83 -28.51 -18.27
CA GLN A 528 9.41 -29.68 -19.04
C GLN A 528 9.19 -29.36 -20.53
N SER A 529 8.79 -28.16 -20.86
CA SER A 529 8.54 -27.73 -22.26
C SER A 529 9.82 -27.34 -23.00
N VAL A 530 10.93 -27.06 -22.32
CA VAL A 530 12.20 -26.66 -22.96
C VAL A 530 13.06 -27.91 -23.24
N PRO A 531 13.19 -28.36 -24.50
CA PRO A 531 13.93 -29.57 -24.84
C PRO A 531 15.39 -29.58 -24.35
N ALA A 532 16.03 -28.42 -24.32
CA ALA A 532 17.39 -28.24 -23.83
C ALA A 532 17.54 -28.54 -22.33
N VAL A 533 16.51 -28.28 -21.53
CA VAL A 533 16.50 -28.57 -20.09
C VAL A 533 16.24 -30.06 -19.85
N LYS A 534 15.24 -30.62 -20.52
CA LYS A 534 14.86 -32.03 -20.39
C LYS A 534 15.97 -32.99 -20.80
N ASN A 535 16.78 -32.62 -21.77
CA ASN A 535 17.87 -33.45 -22.31
C ASN A 535 19.23 -33.18 -21.62
N ASN A 536 19.30 -32.26 -20.66
CA ASN A 536 20.52 -31.96 -19.92
C ASN A 536 20.60 -32.84 -18.68
N SER A 537 21.66 -33.62 -18.54
CA SER A 537 21.85 -34.57 -17.43
C SER A 537 21.88 -33.92 -16.05
N ILE A 538 22.23 -32.63 -15.95
CA ILE A 538 22.25 -31.85 -14.71
C ILE A 538 20.87 -31.23 -14.42
N LEU A 539 20.22 -30.68 -15.46
CA LEU A 539 18.94 -29.99 -15.33
C LEU A 539 17.74 -30.97 -15.43
N GLY A 540 17.90 -32.12 -16.13
CA GLY A 540 16.86 -33.15 -16.21
C GLY A 540 16.54 -33.81 -14.87
N GLY A 541 17.48 -33.83 -13.93
CA GLY A 541 17.25 -34.30 -12.57
C GLY A 541 16.45 -33.33 -11.67
N LEU A 542 16.25 -32.07 -12.13
CA LEU A 542 15.46 -31.07 -11.42
C LEU A 542 13.97 -31.19 -11.74
N VAL A 543 13.60 -31.84 -12.85
CA VAL A 543 12.22 -31.95 -13.33
C VAL A 543 11.31 -32.74 -12.37
N ASP A 544 11.88 -33.65 -11.58
CA ASP A 544 11.15 -34.49 -10.63
C ASP A 544 11.21 -33.95 -9.19
N MET A 545 11.74 -32.73 -8.97
CA MET A 545 11.85 -32.15 -7.63
C MET A 545 10.67 -31.21 -7.35
N PRO A 546 10.24 -31.06 -6.08
CA PRO A 546 9.31 -30.01 -5.69
C PRO A 546 9.84 -28.61 -6.06
N SER A 547 8.98 -27.71 -6.50
CA SER A 547 9.34 -26.39 -7.02
C SER A 547 10.26 -25.57 -6.13
N LYS A 548 10.00 -25.58 -4.80
CA LYS A 548 10.86 -24.91 -3.80
C LYS A 548 12.30 -25.44 -3.77
N ASP A 549 12.50 -26.72 -4.08
CA ASP A 549 13.81 -27.38 -4.09
C ASP A 549 14.51 -27.15 -5.44
N ILE A 550 13.74 -27.08 -6.53
CA ILE A 550 14.20 -26.68 -7.88
C ILE A 550 14.77 -25.26 -7.82
N LEU A 551 14.05 -24.33 -7.21
CA LEU A 551 14.51 -22.94 -7.06
C LEU A 551 15.83 -22.82 -6.34
N LYS A 552 15.96 -23.51 -5.20
CA LYS A 552 17.18 -23.47 -4.42
C LYS A 552 18.35 -24.06 -5.21
N ALA A 553 18.10 -25.13 -5.94
CA ALA A 553 19.10 -25.77 -6.81
C ALA A 553 19.41 -24.88 -8.03
N VAL A 554 18.40 -24.34 -8.72
CA VAL A 554 18.56 -23.44 -9.87
C VAL A 554 19.22 -22.12 -9.45
N SER A 555 18.84 -21.52 -8.33
CA SER A 555 19.50 -20.33 -7.77
C SER A 555 20.98 -20.59 -7.50
N ASN A 556 21.32 -21.74 -6.92
CA ASN A 556 22.71 -22.10 -6.67
C ASN A 556 23.51 -22.39 -7.96
N VAL A 557 22.86 -22.99 -8.95
CA VAL A 557 23.46 -23.25 -10.28
C VAL A 557 23.61 -21.94 -11.05
N LEU A 558 22.57 -21.08 -11.06
CA LEU A 558 22.62 -19.78 -11.77
C LEU A 558 23.61 -18.80 -11.14
N LYS A 559 23.81 -18.84 -9.81
CA LYS A 559 24.88 -18.08 -9.13
C LYS A 559 26.27 -18.53 -9.55
N SER A 560 26.43 -19.77 -10.03
CA SER A 560 27.72 -20.33 -10.45
C SER A 560 27.98 -20.25 -11.96
N ILE A 561 26.96 -19.92 -12.78
CA ILE A 561 27.07 -19.92 -14.24
C ILE A 561 27.14 -18.49 -14.75
N ASN A 562 28.29 -18.15 -15.33
CA ASN A 562 28.46 -16.97 -16.17
C ASN A 562 28.06 -17.35 -17.59
N LEU A 563 26.76 -17.28 -17.92
CA LEU A 563 26.27 -17.57 -19.27
C LEU A 563 26.51 -16.34 -20.16
N TYR A 564 27.59 -16.37 -20.92
CA TYR A 564 27.91 -15.42 -22.01
C TYR A 564 27.92 -13.95 -21.63
N GLY A 565 28.39 -13.59 -20.43
CA GLY A 565 28.49 -12.19 -19.99
C GLY A 565 27.18 -11.62 -19.39
N LEU A 566 26.08 -12.36 -19.42
CA LEU A 566 24.88 -12.03 -18.63
C LEU A 566 25.17 -12.24 -17.15
N LYS A 567 25.22 -11.17 -16.41
CA LYS A 567 25.25 -11.23 -14.94
C LYS A 567 23.85 -11.60 -14.43
N LEU A 568 23.51 -12.89 -14.49
CA LEU A 568 22.25 -13.41 -13.94
C LEU A 568 22.05 -13.08 -12.46
N ASN A 569 23.13 -12.85 -11.72
CA ASN A 569 23.09 -12.29 -10.35
C ASN A 569 22.36 -10.93 -10.28
N ASN A 570 22.42 -10.09 -11.34
CA ASN A 570 21.71 -8.80 -11.36
C ASN A 570 20.19 -8.98 -11.59
N LEU A 571 19.76 -10.15 -12.06
CA LEU A 571 18.35 -10.52 -12.21
C LEU A 571 17.79 -11.15 -10.94
N ILE A 572 18.65 -11.63 -10.04
CA ILE A 572 18.30 -12.37 -8.82
C ILE A 572 18.52 -11.49 -7.57
N ASP A 573 19.50 -10.58 -7.60
CA ASP A 573 19.78 -9.64 -6.50
C ASP A 573 19.18 -8.26 -6.83
N GLY A 574 18.13 -7.87 -6.10
CA GLY A 574 17.37 -6.64 -6.27
C GLY A 574 18.12 -5.32 -6.06
N GLU A 575 19.46 -5.30 -6.06
CA GLU A 575 20.26 -4.10 -5.80
C GLU A 575 20.32 -3.07 -6.95
N LYS A 576 19.75 -3.34 -8.14
CA LYS A 576 19.83 -2.42 -9.29
C LYS A 576 18.55 -2.29 -10.12
N GLY A 577 17.36 -2.50 -9.57
CA GLY A 577 16.10 -2.30 -10.29
C GLY A 577 15.82 -3.33 -11.39
N ALA A 578 16.45 -4.49 -11.34
CA ALA A 578 16.23 -5.59 -12.26
C ALA A 578 15.01 -6.43 -11.81
N ILE A 579 14.26 -6.97 -12.79
CA ILE A 579 13.14 -7.88 -12.55
C ILE A 579 13.63 -9.06 -11.73
N ASN A 580 13.07 -9.23 -10.55
CA ASN A 580 13.36 -10.36 -9.70
C ASN A 580 12.62 -11.59 -10.25
N PHE A 581 13.35 -12.55 -10.81
CA PHE A 581 12.77 -13.81 -11.28
C PHE A 581 12.10 -14.60 -10.14
N GLY A 582 12.48 -14.37 -8.87
CA GLY A 582 11.76 -14.90 -7.72
C GLY A 582 10.31 -14.44 -7.67
N ALA A 583 10.03 -13.17 -7.94
CA ALA A 583 8.67 -12.65 -7.98
C ALA A 583 7.84 -13.25 -9.13
N ILE A 584 8.44 -13.39 -10.33
CA ILE A 584 7.79 -14.09 -11.45
C ILE A 584 7.56 -15.56 -11.10
N PHE A 585 8.44 -16.15 -10.32
CA PHE A 585 8.35 -17.53 -9.89
C PHE A 585 7.26 -17.74 -8.84
N ASP A 586 7.18 -16.90 -7.82
CA ASP A 586 6.12 -16.94 -6.81
C ASP A 586 4.74 -16.73 -7.45
N LEU A 587 4.69 -15.84 -8.48
CA LEU A 587 3.51 -15.65 -9.33
C LEU A 587 3.13 -16.95 -10.07
N ALA A 588 4.13 -17.72 -10.46
CA ALA A 588 3.97 -18.94 -11.25
C ALA A 588 3.69 -20.19 -10.41
N THR A 589 4.10 -20.21 -9.15
CA THR A 589 3.96 -21.39 -8.26
C THR A 589 2.66 -21.43 -7.46
N GLY A 590 1.77 -20.50 -7.68
CA GLY A 590 0.44 -20.57 -7.09
C GLY A 590 0.19 -19.79 -5.83
N ASN A 591 1.21 -19.18 -5.24
CA ASN A 591 1.05 -18.28 -4.08
C ASN A 591 0.78 -16.85 -4.52
N VAL A 592 0.01 -16.66 -5.61
CA VAL A 592 -0.22 -15.34 -6.21
C VAL A 592 -0.95 -14.42 -5.22
N GLY A 593 -1.98 -14.93 -4.56
CA GLY A 593 -2.71 -14.18 -3.55
C GLY A 593 -1.82 -13.82 -2.36
N GLU A 594 -1.17 -14.82 -1.76
CA GLU A 594 -0.23 -14.60 -0.65
C GLU A 594 0.96 -13.72 -1.03
N GLY A 595 1.50 -13.89 -2.24
CA GLY A 595 2.71 -13.19 -2.66
C GLY A 595 2.49 -11.77 -3.17
N ILE A 596 1.27 -11.38 -3.56
CA ILE A 596 0.93 -10.03 -4.04
C ILE A 596 0.23 -9.23 -2.95
N LEU A 597 -0.74 -9.84 -2.28
CA LEU A 597 -1.69 -9.15 -1.42
C LEU A 597 -1.51 -9.52 0.06
N ASN A 598 -1.13 -10.75 0.38
CA ASN A 598 -0.88 -11.15 1.76
C ASN A 598 0.56 -10.81 2.15
N ASP A 599 0.73 -9.91 3.04
CA ASP A 599 2.01 -9.40 3.53
C ASP A 599 2.41 -9.93 4.90
N PHE A 600 1.85 -11.06 5.34
CA PHE A 600 2.01 -11.62 6.69
C PHE A 600 1.38 -10.75 7.79
N SER A 601 0.38 -9.94 7.40
CA SER A 601 -0.27 -9.01 8.28
C SER A 601 -1.30 -9.65 9.20
N LEU A 602 -1.63 -8.89 10.20
CA LEU A 602 -2.79 -9.10 11.05
C LEU A 602 -4.02 -8.47 10.35
N PRO A 603 -5.27 -8.77 10.78
CA PRO A 603 -6.43 -8.04 10.27
C PRO A 603 -6.26 -6.53 10.39
N ASP A 604 -6.37 -5.79 9.27
CA ASP A 604 -5.94 -4.39 9.21
C ASP A 604 -6.91 -3.41 9.85
N ASN A 605 -8.19 -3.71 9.80
CA ASN A 605 -9.24 -2.78 10.21
C ASN A 605 -9.72 -2.98 11.64
N GLU A 606 -9.68 -4.20 12.16
CA GLU A 606 -10.09 -4.54 13.51
C GLU A 606 -9.15 -5.60 14.09
N VAL A 607 -8.23 -5.21 14.96
CA VAL A 607 -7.29 -6.13 15.61
C VAL A 607 -7.08 -5.77 17.08
N ILE A 608 -6.76 -6.77 17.89
CA ILE A 608 -6.34 -6.61 19.29
C ILE A 608 -4.91 -7.10 19.40
N LEU A 609 -4.01 -6.17 19.70
CA LEU A 609 -2.62 -6.48 20.00
C LEU A 609 -2.37 -6.44 21.52
N PRO A 610 -1.48 -7.29 22.05
CA PRO A 610 -1.08 -7.23 23.45
C PRO A 610 -0.32 -5.93 23.73
N VAL A 611 -0.50 -5.37 24.92
CA VAL A 611 0.48 -4.45 25.48
C VAL A 611 1.52 -5.27 26.23
N VAL A 612 2.77 -4.91 26.16
CA VAL A 612 3.87 -5.61 26.83
C VAL A 612 3.54 -5.82 28.30
N GLU A 613 3.50 -7.08 28.73
CA GLU A 613 3.57 -7.40 30.16
C GLU A 613 4.93 -6.92 30.68
N ASP A 614 4.92 -6.23 31.82
CA ASP A 614 6.12 -5.77 32.53
C ASP A 614 7.26 -6.80 32.39
N VAL A 615 8.34 -6.40 31.73
CA VAL A 615 9.59 -7.13 31.81
C VAL A 615 9.97 -7.18 33.28
N GLU A 616 9.58 -8.25 33.97
CA GLU A 616 10.11 -8.52 35.30
C GLU A 616 11.63 -8.37 35.22
N THR A 617 12.13 -7.34 35.83
CA THR A 617 13.57 -7.12 36.04
C THR A 617 14.18 -8.38 36.62
N LYS A 618 14.78 -9.18 35.75
CA LYS A 618 15.66 -10.28 36.16
C LYS A 618 17.07 -9.80 36.37
#